data_57d3bd6bafb006fbdd630dba416ae081
#
_entry.id   57d3bd6bafb006fbdd630dba416ae081
#
_cell.length_a   1.000
_cell.length_b   1.000
_cell.length_c   1.000
_cell.angle_alpha   90.00
_cell.angle_beta   90.00
_cell.angle_gamma   90.00
#
_symmetry.space_group_name_H-M   'P 1'
#
loop_
_entity.id
_entity.type
_entity.pdbx_description
1 polymer ?
#
loop_
_entity_poly.entity_id
_entity_poly.type
_entity_poly.pdbx_seq_one_letter_code
_entity_poly.pdbx_strand_id
1 'polypeptide(L)'
;MIYCRGSVETGPAYATATNKIVNLDFRRYSNFVDTDSAVGCLIIACSNGILGTYSHLSQEGITKFDEFLLQLNKEWSDSKPRYGLVGMSKTTILHEPSTSSIVAKMRRSGYTFSGEVVGGDSVQRKVVMWADRLVISESSPLTKVVEKEVNFL
;
A
#
# COMPACT_ATOMS: atom_id res chain seq x y z
N MET A 1 8.47 -11.67 -4.53
CA MET A 1 8.44 -11.12 -3.16
C MET A 1 9.83 -10.57 -2.79
N ILE A 2 9.88 -9.38 -2.19
CA ILE A 2 11.11 -8.77 -1.74
C ILE A 2 11.09 -8.68 -0.23
N TYR A 3 12.17 -9.15 0.40
CA TYR A 3 12.42 -8.87 1.81
C TYR A 3 13.28 -7.64 1.92
N CYS A 4 12.85 -6.66 2.69
CA CYS A 4 13.68 -5.49 2.97
C CYS A 4 14.88 -5.91 3.80
N ARG A 5 16.06 -5.73 3.23
CA ARG A 5 17.33 -5.94 3.94
C ARG A 5 17.82 -4.59 4.39
N GLY A 6 18.04 -4.44 5.65
CA GLY A 6 18.62 -3.25 6.25
C GLY A 6 19.52 -3.64 7.41
N SER A 7 20.04 -2.65 8.11
CA SER A 7 20.79 -2.89 9.33
C SER A 7 19.87 -3.52 10.40
N VAL A 8 20.46 -4.25 11.33
CA VAL A 8 19.76 -4.86 12.47
C VAL A 8 19.17 -3.80 13.42
N GLU A 9 19.52 -2.53 13.20
CA GLU A 9 19.02 -1.40 13.97
C GLU A 9 17.65 -0.95 13.43
N THR A 10 16.83 -0.39 14.33
CA THR A 10 15.48 0.12 14.07
C THR A 10 15.48 1.38 13.20
N GLY A 11 15.98 1.28 11.99
CA GLY A 11 15.94 2.34 10.99
C GLY A 11 14.82 2.11 9.97
N PRO A 12 14.61 3.05 9.04
CA PRO A 12 13.67 2.87 7.95
C PRO A 12 14.17 1.82 6.96
N ALA A 13 13.24 1.07 6.38
CA ALA A 13 13.48 0.22 5.23
C ALA A 13 13.09 0.98 3.96
N TYR A 14 13.86 0.79 2.89
CA TYR A 14 13.61 1.42 1.60
C TYR A 14 13.60 0.36 0.51
N ALA A 15 12.62 0.41 -0.38
CA ALA A 15 12.61 -0.43 -1.57
C ALA A 15 11.66 0.11 -2.63
N THR A 16 11.86 -0.33 -3.85
CA THR A 16 10.89 -0.22 -4.93
C THR A 16 9.90 -1.36 -4.80
N ALA A 17 8.62 -1.04 -4.69
CA ALA A 17 7.56 -2.01 -4.43
C ALA A 17 6.66 -2.26 -5.66
N THR A 18 7.01 -1.77 -6.84
CA THR A 18 6.17 -1.82 -8.04
C THR A 18 5.88 -3.26 -8.47
N ASN A 19 4.61 -3.64 -8.44
CA ASN A 19 4.08 -4.97 -8.78
C ASN A 19 4.72 -6.13 -7.99
N LYS A 20 5.14 -5.85 -6.76
CA LYS A 20 5.76 -6.82 -5.87
C LYS A 20 5.11 -6.73 -4.50
N ILE A 21 5.26 -7.78 -3.71
CA ILE A 21 4.90 -7.76 -2.29
C ILE A 21 6.18 -7.62 -1.48
N VAL A 22 6.28 -6.52 -0.75
CA VAL A 22 7.38 -6.27 0.18
C VAL A 22 6.93 -6.74 1.56
N ASN A 23 7.68 -7.65 2.16
CA ASN A 23 7.42 -8.13 3.51
C ASN A 23 8.21 -7.32 4.52
N LEU A 24 7.54 -6.89 5.56
CA LEU A 24 8.07 -6.02 6.60
C LEU A 24 7.95 -6.67 7.96
N ASP A 25 9.02 -6.57 8.73
CA ASP A 25 9.03 -6.90 10.15
C ASP A 25 9.31 -5.63 10.94
N PHE A 26 8.27 -5.07 11.57
CA PHE A 26 8.38 -3.82 12.31
C PHE A 26 9.12 -3.94 13.65
N ARG A 27 9.55 -5.12 14.02
CA ARG A 27 10.52 -5.32 15.11
C ARG A 27 11.95 -5.00 14.66
N ARG A 28 12.21 -5.03 13.34
CA ARG A 28 13.51 -4.77 12.72
C ARG A 28 13.60 -3.38 12.10
N TYR A 29 12.48 -2.87 11.60
CA TYR A 29 12.41 -1.58 10.91
C TYR A 29 11.34 -0.72 11.55
N SER A 30 11.62 0.56 11.73
CA SER A 30 10.63 1.50 12.27
C SER A 30 9.52 1.78 11.28
N ASN A 31 9.86 1.86 9.99
CA ASN A 31 8.92 2.14 8.92
C ASN A 31 9.46 1.65 7.58
N PHE A 32 8.62 1.71 6.57
CA PHE A 32 8.97 1.44 5.18
C PHE A 32 8.71 2.68 4.34
N VAL A 33 9.69 3.07 3.53
CA VAL A 33 9.58 4.18 2.58
C VAL A 33 9.55 3.62 1.17
N ASP A 34 8.43 3.87 0.46
CA ASP A 34 8.35 3.56 -0.96
C ASP A 34 9.19 4.60 -1.72
N THR A 35 10.17 4.13 -2.47
CA THR A 35 11.05 5.00 -3.24
C THR A 35 10.41 5.49 -4.53
N ASP A 36 9.30 4.89 -4.95
CA ASP A 36 8.53 5.31 -6.11
C ASP A 36 7.47 6.32 -5.73
N SER A 37 7.25 7.30 -6.61
CA SER A 37 6.16 8.24 -6.49
C SER A 37 4.86 7.60 -6.98
N ALA A 38 3.80 7.68 -6.20
CA ALA A 38 2.51 7.10 -6.57
C ALA A 38 1.67 8.13 -7.35
N VAL A 39 1.62 7.96 -8.65
CA VAL A 39 0.75 8.73 -9.54
C VAL A 39 -0.04 7.73 -10.41
N GLY A 40 -1.35 7.69 -10.24
CA GLY A 40 -2.20 6.78 -11.01
C GLY A 40 -2.01 5.29 -10.68
N CYS A 41 -1.33 4.98 -9.60
CA CYS A 41 -1.08 3.63 -9.12
C CYS A 41 -1.93 3.32 -7.89
N LEU A 42 -1.99 2.05 -7.52
CA LEU A 42 -2.68 1.61 -6.31
C LEU A 42 -1.68 1.04 -5.31
N ILE A 43 -1.67 1.58 -4.12
CA ILE A 43 -0.90 1.04 -3.01
C ILE A 43 -1.83 0.25 -2.09
N ILE A 44 -1.43 -0.97 -1.77
CA ILE A 44 -2.11 -1.82 -0.80
C ILE A 44 -1.12 -2.13 0.31
N ALA A 45 -1.41 -1.65 1.51
CA ALA A 45 -0.58 -1.86 2.68
C ALA A 45 -1.37 -2.60 3.75
N CYS A 46 -0.82 -3.71 4.21
CA CYS A 46 -1.42 -4.58 5.22
C CYS A 46 -0.56 -4.60 6.47
N SER A 47 -1.18 -4.56 7.64
CA SER A 47 -0.44 -4.61 8.91
C SER A 47 -1.26 -5.29 10.01
N ASN A 48 -0.58 -6.11 10.80
CA ASN A 48 -1.14 -6.64 12.05
C ASN A 48 -0.52 -5.98 13.29
N GLY A 49 0.27 -4.91 13.10
CA GLY A 49 0.97 -4.21 14.17
C GLY A 49 2.41 -4.69 14.39
N ILE A 50 2.77 -5.87 13.92
CA ILE A 50 4.11 -6.47 14.05
C ILE A 50 4.70 -6.75 12.69
N LEU A 51 3.94 -7.39 11.83
CA LEU A 51 4.32 -7.68 10.45
C LEU A 51 3.48 -6.86 9.49
N GLY A 52 4.01 -6.58 8.33
CA GLY A 52 3.30 -5.87 7.28
C GLY A 52 3.67 -6.36 5.89
N THR A 53 2.81 -6.03 4.94
CA THR A 53 3.11 -6.13 3.52
C THR A 53 2.77 -4.82 2.84
N TYR A 54 3.58 -4.45 1.86
CA TYR A 54 3.39 -3.24 1.08
C TYR A 54 3.51 -3.57 -0.40
N SER A 55 2.58 -3.09 -1.20
CA SER A 55 2.60 -3.29 -2.64
C SER A 55 2.17 -2.03 -3.36
N HIS A 56 2.89 -1.70 -4.41
CA HIS A 56 2.64 -0.56 -5.28
C HIS A 56 2.26 -1.10 -6.66
N LEU A 57 0.97 -1.19 -6.96
CA LEU A 57 0.48 -1.76 -8.20
C LEU A 57 0.38 -0.69 -9.28
N SER A 58 1.10 -0.90 -10.37
CA SER A 58 0.92 -0.16 -11.61
C SER A 58 -0.39 -0.58 -12.29
N GLN A 59 -0.73 0.06 -13.39
CA GLN A 59 -1.91 -0.32 -14.18
C GLN A 59 -1.89 -1.81 -14.56
N GLU A 60 -0.73 -2.34 -14.92
CA GLU A 60 -0.57 -3.76 -15.20
C GLU A 60 -0.88 -4.64 -13.99
N GLY A 61 -0.38 -4.27 -12.82
CA GLY A 61 -0.64 -4.99 -11.57
C GLY A 61 -2.11 -4.92 -11.15
N ILE A 62 -2.76 -3.76 -11.35
CA ILE A 62 -4.18 -3.59 -11.07
C ILE A 62 -5.02 -4.49 -11.98
N THR A 63 -4.69 -4.59 -13.27
CA THR A 63 -5.37 -5.47 -14.21
C THR A 63 -5.25 -6.95 -13.81
N LYS A 64 -4.13 -7.33 -13.20
CA LYS A 64 -3.85 -8.69 -12.70
C LYS A 64 -4.12 -8.83 -11.21
N PHE A 65 -5.06 -8.08 -10.68
CA PHE A 65 -5.33 -8.04 -9.24
C PHE A 65 -5.64 -9.41 -8.64
N ASP A 66 -6.36 -10.26 -9.34
CA ASP A 66 -6.70 -11.59 -8.82
C ASP A 66 -5.46 -12.46 -8.61
N GLU A 67 -4.47 -12.37 -9.49
CA GLU A 67 -3.17 -13.04 -9.33
C GLU A 67 -2.39 -12.48 -8.14
N PHE A 68 -2.40 -11.16 -8.01
CA PHE A 68 -1.79 -10.46 -6.86
C PHE A 68 -2.43 -10.93 -5.54
N LEU A 69 -3.76 -10.99 -5.49
CA LEU A 69 -4.48 -11.38 -4.28
C LEU A 69 -4.17 -12.83 -3.87
N LEU A 70 -4.00 -13.73 -4.83
CA LEU A 70 -3.56 -15.10 -4.54
C LEU A 70 -2.20 -15.12 -3.85
N GLN A 71 -1.25 -14.30 -4.29
CA GLN A 71 0.07 -14.21 -3.66
C GLN A 71 -0.03 -13.57 -2.27
N LEU A 72 -0.81 -12.52 -2.14
CA LEU A 72 -1.02 -11.84 -0.84
C LEU A 72 -1.66 -12.80 0.17
N ASN A 73 -2.63 -13.60 -0.25
CA ASN A 73 -3.27 -14.59 0.62
C ASN A 73 -2.30 -15.66 1.11
N LYS A 74 -1.26 -16.00 0.34
CA LYS A 74 -0.19 -16.90 0.79
C LYS A 74 0.65 -16.26 1.88
N GLU A 75 0.95 -14.97 1.77
CA GLU A 75 1.70 -14.25 2.78
C GLU A 75 0.96 -14.16 4.12
N TRP A 76 -0.35 -14.06 4.07
CA TRP A 76 -1.23 -13.95 5.22
C TRP A 76 -2.09 -15.20 5.43
N SER A 77 -1.48 -16.37 5.29
CA SER A 77 -2.20 -17.66 5.36
C SER A 77 -2.78 -17.95 6.73
N ASP A 78 -2.11 -17.51 7.82
CA ASP A 78 -2.52 -17.81 9.19
C ASP A 78 -3.62 -16.89 9.68
N SER A 79 -3.54 -15.59 9.35
CA SER A 79 -4.55 -14.61 9.72
C SER A 79 -4.52 -13.44 8.76
N LYS A 80 -5.69 -12.88 8.46
CA LYS A 80 -5.78 -11.73 7.57
C LYS A 80 -5.67 -10.43 8.38
N PRO A 81 -4.79 -9.51 7.96
CA PRO A 81 -4.57 -8.26 8.66
C PRO A 81 -5.58 -7.20 8.27
N ARG A 82 -5.41 -6.01 8.84
CA ARG A 82 -6.03 -4.79 8.37
C ARG A 82 -5.24 -4.24 7.20
N TYR A 83 -5.90 -3.52 6.30
CA TYR A 83 -5.25 -2.93 5.15
C TYR A 83 -5.75 -1.51 4.85
N GLY A 84 -4.87 -0.71 4.25
CA GLY A 84 -5.17 0.60 3.71
C GLY A 84 -4.87 0.67 2.23
N LEU A 85 -5.60 1.54 1.54
CA LEU A 85 -5.43 1.80 0.11
C LEU A 85 -5.00 3.25 -0.12
N VAL A 86 -4.10 3.44 -1.08
CA VAL A 86 -3.69 4.78 -1.52
C VAL A 86 -3.67 4.82 -3.04
N GLY A 87 -4.24 5.88 -3.58
CA GLY A 87 -4.19 6.14 -5.00
C GLY A 87 -5.46 5.76 -5.73
N MET A 88 -5.36 5.45 -6.98
CA MET A 88 -6.38 5.43 -8.02
C MET A 88 -7.03 6.80 -8.21
N SER A 89 -6.52 7.52 -9.19
CA SER A 89 -7.14 8.74 -9.66
C SER A 89 -8.52 8.44 -10.26
N LYS A 90 -9.35 9.48 -10.42
CA LYS A 90 -10.69 9.34 -11.04
C LYS A 90 -10.61 8.70 -12.44
N THR A 91 -9.54 8.93 -13.18
CA THR A 91 -9.31 8.31 -14.48
C THR A 91 -9.01 6.83 -14.36
N THR A 92 -8.33 6.41 -13.31
CA THR A 92 -8.05 5.00 -13.05
C THR A 92 -9.30 4.23 -12.59
N ILE A 93 -10.27 4.92 -12.00
CA ILE A 93 -11.56 4.33 -11.59
C ILE A 93 -12.37 3.80 -12.80
N LEU A 94 -12.11 4.31 -13.99
CA LEU A 94 -12.75 3.83 -15.21
C LEU A 94 -12.18 2.50 -15.70
N HIS A 95 -11.09 2.02 -15.13
CA HIS A 95 -10.49 0.74 -15.46
C HIS A 95 -10.95 -0.35 -14.48
N GLU A 96 -11.16 -1.55 -15.01
CA GLU A 96 -11.45 -2.72 -14.17
C GLU A 96 -10.13 -3.35 -13.66
N PRO A 97 -10.07 -3.81 -12.39
CA PRO A 97 -11.11 -3.68 -11.38
C PRO A 97 -11.18 -2.28 -10.75
N SER A 98 -12.38 -1.83 -10.42
CA SER A 98 -12.62 -0.59 -9.70
C SER A 98 -12.16 -0.70 -8.23
N THR A 99 -12.00 0.45 -7.54
CA THR A 99 -11.66 0.46 -6.12
C THR A 99 -12.68 -0.31 -5.27
N SER A 100 -13.98 -0.15 -5.56
CA SER A 100 -15.01 -0.88 -4.83
C SER A 100 -14.95 -2.40 -5.08
N SER A 101 -14.59 -2.82 -6.28
CA SER A 101 -14.37 -4.22 -6.61
C SER A 101 -13.17 -4.79 -5.83
N ILE A 102 -12.08 -4.03 -5.73
CA ILE A 102 -10.89 -4.42 -4.96
C ILE A 102 -11.23 -4.58 -3.48
N VAL A 103 -11.94 -3.61 -2.90
CA VAL A 103 -12.37 -3.68 -1.49
C VAL A 103 -13.26 -4.90 -1.26
N ALA A 104 -14.19 -5.18 -2.18
CA ALA A 104 -15.06 -6.35 -2.08
C ALA A 104 -14.26 -7.67 -2.14
N LYS A 105 -13.27 -7.77 -3.03
CA LYS A 105 -12.40 -8.94 -3.17
C LYS A 105 -11.55 -9.15 -1.92
N MET A 106 -11.00 -8.09 -1.37
CA MET A 106 -10.21 -8.15 -0.12
C MET A 106 -11.07 -8.60 1.05
N ARG A 107 -12.30 -8.07 1.15
CA ARG A 107 -13.25 -8.48 2.20
C ARG A 107 -13.59 -9.97 2.11
N ARG A 108 -13.87 -10.48 0.92
CA ARG A 108 -14.15 -11.90 0.70
C ARG A 108 -12.97 -12.79 1.08
N SER A 109 -11.74 -12.29 0.96
CA SER A 109 -10.54 -12.99 1.41
C SER A 109 -10.30 -12.88 2.92
N GLY A 110 -11.08 -12.08 3.64
CA GLY A 110 -11.00 -11.98 5.10
C GLY A 110 -10.21 -10.79 5.64
N TYR A 111 -9.76 -9.89 4.77
CA TYR A 111 -9.05 -8.67 5.19
C TYR A 111 -10.03 -7.63 5.74
N THR A 112 -9.57 -6.86 6.72
CA THR A 112 -10.36 -5.75 7.31
C THR A 112 -9.89 -4.43 6.74
N PHE A 113 -10.80 -3.68 6.16
CA PHE A 113 -10.52 -2.37 5.57
C PHE A 113 -10.35 -1.31 6.65
N SER A 114 -9.24 -0.56 6.60
CA SER A 114 -8.94 0.51 7.56
C SER A 114 -9.17 1.90 6.99
N GLY A 115 -9.12 2.08 5.69
CA GLY A 115 -9.33 3.37 5.05
C GLY A 115 -8.59 3.51 3.74
N GLU A 116 -8.87 4.61 3.04
CA GLU A 116 -8.26 4.92 1.76
C GLU A 116 -7.96 6.41 1.62
N VAL A 117 -6.94 6.71 0.82
CA VAL A 117 -6.68 8.05 0.32
C VAL A 117 -6.75 7.98 -1.19
N VAL A 118 -7.77 8.60 -1.74
CA VAL A 118 -7.98 8.73 -3.19
C VAL A 118 -7.79 10.18 -3.57
N GLY A 119 -7.12 10.46 -4.66
CA GLY A 119 -6.86 11.83 -5.06
C GLY A 119 -6.88 12.07 -6.56
N GLY A 120 -6.68 13.32 -6.94
CA GLY A 120 -6.72 13.77 -8.33
C GLY A 120 -5.51 13.33 -9.15
N ASP A 121 -5.62 13.47 -10.47
CA ASP A 121 -4.66 12.95 -11.45
C ASP A 121 -3.30 13.64 -11.43
N SER A 122 -3.22 14.86 -10.90
CA SER A 122 -2.00 15.69 -10.94
C SER A 122 -1.22 15.69 -9.64
N VAL A 123 -1.61 14.85 -8.68
CA VAL A 123 -1.03 14.84 -7.33
C VAL A 123 0.00 13.75 -7.24
N GLN A 124 1.23 14.13 -6.89
CA GLN A 124 2.26 13.18 -6.52
C GLN A 124 2.11 12.78 -5.05
N ARG A 125 2.28 11.51 -4.77
CA ARG A 125 2.19 10.99 -3.42
C ARG A 125 3.46 10.26 -3.05
N LYS A 126 3.95 10.56 -1.86
CA LYS A 126 4.97 9.76 -1.19
C LYS A 126 4.31 9.05 -0.02
N VAL A 127 4.57 7.78 0.12
CA VAL A 127 3.94 6.95 1.14
C VAL A 127 4.99 6.35 2.04
N VAL A 128 4.75 6.50 3.33
CA VAL A 128 5.56 5.86 4.38
C VAL A 128 4.63 4.97 5.20
N MET A 129 5.00 3.72 5.36
CA MET A 129 4.24 2.76 6.15
C MET A 129 4.89 2.54 7.50
N TRP A 130 4.12 2.74 8.57
CA TRP A 130 4.45 2.36 9.94
C TRP A 130 3.62 1.12 10.31
N ALA A 131 3.95 0.49 11.43
CA ALA A 131 3.20 -0.67 11.91
C ALA A 131 1.72 -0.35 12.16
N ASP A 132 1.42 0.87 12.58
CA ASP A 132 0.08 1.32 12.99
C ASP A 132 -0.62 2.23 11.98
N ARG A 133 0.09 2.73 10.95
CA ARG A 133 -0.48 3.70 10.01
C ARG A 133 0.28 3.80 8.70
N LEU A 134 -0.40 4.37 7.70
CA LEU A 134 0.22 4.94 6.51
C LEU A 134 0.24 6.46 6.64
N VAL A 135 1.34 7.07 6.26
CA VAL A 135 1.47 8.52 6.13
C VAL A 135 1.66 8.85 4.66
N ILE A 136 0.76 9.65 4.11
CA ILE A 136 0.74 9.99 2.68
C ILE A 136 0.99 11.49 2.55
N SER A 137 2.09 11.85 1.89
CA SER A 137 2.40 13.23 1.57
C SER A 137 1.99 13.51 0.13
N GLU A 138 1.01 14.38 -0.05
CA GLU A 138 0.51 14.78 -1.37
C GLU A 138 1.10 16.14 -1.75
N SER A 139 1.56 16.27 -2.99
CA SER A 139 2.07 17.53 -3.53
C SER A 139 1.62 17.70 -4.97
N SER A 140 1.36 18.96 -5.34
CA SER A 140 1.13 19.36 -6.73
C SER A 140 1.91 20.65 -7.00
N PRO A 141 2.15 21.00 -8.28
CA PRO A 141 2.88 22.22 -8.62
C PRO A 141 2.24 23.51 -8.08
N LEU A 142 0.94 23.46 -7.74
CA LEU A 142 0.16 24.64 -7.34
C LEU A 142 -0.26 24.65 -5.87
N THR A 143 0.02 23.56 -5.12
CA THR A 143 -0.43 23.43 -3.73
C THR A 143 0.69 23.09 -2.79
N LYS A 144 0.56 23.50 -1.53
CA LYS A 144 1.46 23.06 -0.45
C LYS A 144 1.36 21.55 -0.24
N VAL A 145 2.42 20.96 0.29
CA VAL A 145 2.42 19.56 0.71
C VAL A 145 1.37 19.36 1.79
N VAL A 146 0.48 18.39 1.59
CA VAL A 146 -0.56 17.99 2.53
C VAL A 146 -0.30 16.57 2.97
N GLU A 147 -0.29 16.33 4.27
CA GLU A 147 -0.18 14.99 4.83
C GLU A 147 -1.56 14.43 5.17
N LYS A 148 -1.76 13.17 4.84
CA LYS A 148 -2.94 12.38 5.19
C LYS A 148 -2.49 11.08 5.83
N GLU A 149 -3.34 10.50 6.67
CA GLU A 149 -3.06 9.25 7.35
C GLU A 149 -4.17 8.24 7.15
N VAL A 150 -3.78 6.97 7.10
CA VAL A 150 -4.68 5.82 7.24
C VAL A 150 -4.21 5.01 8.42
N ASN A 151 -5.04 4.89 9.45
CA ASN A 151 -4.72 4.15 10.65
C ASN A 151 -5.19 2.71 10.54
N PHE A 152 -4.30 1.75 10.86
CA PHE A 152 -4.62 0.32 10.87
C PHE A 152 -5.31 -0.15 12.15
N LEU A 153 -5.24 0.65 13.17
CA LEU A 153 -5.76 0.28 14.49
C LEU A 153 -7.04 1.03 14.86
#